data_2d9ab278197027a7e5182f780b127250
#
_entry.id   2d9ab278197027a7e5182f780b127250
#
_cell.length_a   1.000
_cell.length_b   1.000
_cell.length_c   1.000
_cell.angle_alpha   90.00
_cell.angle_beta   90.00
_cell.angle_gamma   90.00
#
_symmetry.space_group_name_H-M   'P 1'
#
loop_
_entity.id
_entity.type
_entity.pdbx_description
1 polymer ?
#
loop_
_entity_poly.entity_id
_entity_poly.type
_entity_poly.pdbx_seq_one_letter_code
_entity_poly.pdbx_strand_id
1 'polypeptide(L)' 'MERLTGRVKWFNSQKGFGFIVPDNGGKDLFVHFSAIQSSGYKTLKEGQKVEFEIEQTDKGDKAVNVKVIE' A
#
# COMPACT_ATOMS: atom_id res chain seq x y z
N MET A 1 -5.64 3.70 -14.26
CA MET A 1 -6.18 3.91 -12.91
C MET A 1 -5.58 5.16 -12.30
N GLU A 2 -6.34 5.81 -11.44
CA GLU A 2 -5.89 7.03 -10.79
C GLU A 2 -4.90 6.69 -9.69
N ARG A 3 -3.81 7.47 -9.60
CA ARG A 3 -2.84 7.28 -8.53
C ARG A 3 -3.23 8.13 -7.33
N LEU A 4 -3.17 7.51 -6.18
CA LEU A 4 -3.52 8.13 -4.91
C LEU A 4 -2.31 8.09 -3.99
N THR A 5 -2.41 8.85 -2.90
CA THR A 5 -1.36 8.84 -1.87
C THR A 5 -1.96 8.45 -0.54
N GLY A 6 -1.11 7.97 0.35
CA GLY A 6 -1.52 7.59 1.69
C GLY A 6 -0.31 7.29 2.55
N ARG A 7 -0.58 6.79 3.74
CA ARG A 7 0.48 6.41 4.67
C ARG A 7 0.31 4.98 5.11
N VAL A 8 1.42 4.30 5.32
CA VAL A 8 1.41 2.91 5.80
C VAL A 8 0.91 2.90 7.23
N LYS A 9 -0.17 2.17 7.48
CA LYS A 9 -0.68 1.98 8.83
C LYS A 9 0.19 0.99 9.58
N TRP A 10 0.47 -0.15 8.96
CA TRP A 10 1.42 -1.15 9.45
C TRP A 10 1.74 -2.10 8.32
N PHE A 11 2.86 -2.78 8.43
CA PHE A 11 3.27 -3.78 7.45
C PHE A 11 4.07 -4.86 8.15
N ASN A 12 3.73 -6.12 7.86
CA ASN A 12 4.43 -7.28 8.42
C ASN A 12 5.28 -7.91 7.33
N SER A 13 6.60 -7.69 7.41
CA SER A 13 7.52 -8.17 6.38
C SER A 13 7.63 -9.70 6.36
N GLN A 14 7.37 -10.36 7.48
CA GLN A 14 7.42 -11.81 7.54
C GLN A 14 6.22 -12.44 6.83
N LYS A 15 5.06 -11.86 7.01
CA LYS A 15 3.83 -12.33 6.36
C LYS A 15 3.66 -11.75 4.96
N GLY A 16 4.33 -10.63 4.68
CA GLY A 16 4.33 -10.02 3.36
C GLY A 16 3.11 -9.19 3.05
N PHE A 17 2.42 -8.64 4.04
CA PHE A 17 1.26 -7.79 3.78
C PHE A 17 1.07 -6.76 4.89
N GLY A 18 0.23 -5.77 4.61
CA GLY A 18 -0.10 -4.73 5.56
C GLY A 18 -1.27 -3.91 5.07
N PHE A 19 -1.41 -2.71 5.63
CA PHE A 19 -2.50 -1.81 5.29
C PHE A 19 -2.00 -0.38 5.11
N ILE A 20 -2.66 0.33 4.20
CA ILE A 20 -2.38 1.74 3.90
C ILE A 20 -3.64 2.55 4.21
N VAL A 21 -3.46 3.67 4.89
CA VAL A 21 -4.54 4.63 5.14
C VAL A 21 -4.47 5.67 4.01
N PRO A 22 -5.47 5.72 3.12
CA PRO A 22 -5.45 6.69 2.04
C PRO A 22 -5.67 8.12 2.56
N ASP A 23 -5.00 9.08 1.94
CA ASP A 23 -5.11 10.49 2.35
C ASP A 23 -6.50 11.06 2.13
N ASN A 24 -7.29 10.45 1.24
CA ASN A 24 -8.65 10.94 0.95
C ASN A 24 -9.68 10.59 2.02
N GLY A 25 -9.25 9.93 3.10
CA GLY A 25 -10.15 9.58 4.19
C GLY A 25 -10.95 8.31 3.98
N GLY A 26 -10.63 7.54 2.95
CA GLY A 26 -11.31 6.28 2.67
C GLY A 26 -10.90 5.18 3.64
N LYS A 27 -11.40 3.98 3.39
CA LYS A 27 -11.10 2.81 4.22
C LYS A 27 -9.65 2.37 4.03
N ASP A 28 -9.09 1.72 5.03
CA ASP A 28 -7.77 1.12 4.94
C ASP A 28 -7.71 0.16 3.76
N LEU A 29 -6.59 0.19 3.04
CA LEU A 29 -6.40 -0.63 1.86
C LEU A 29 -5.39 -1.72 2.14
N PHE A 30 -5.73 -2.95 1.76
CA PHE A 30 -4.80 -4.07 1.85
C PHE A 30 -3.66 -3.89 0.85
N VAL A 31 -2.44 -4.18 1.29
CA VAL A 31 -1.27 -4.15 0.40
C VAL A 31 -0.45 -5.42 0.63
N HIS A 32 -0.09 -6.10 -0.46
CA HIS A 32 0.77 -7.28 -0.43
C HIS A 32 2.16 -6.91 -0.95
N PHE A 33 3.20 -7.61 -0.46
CA PHE A 33 4.56 -7.26 -0.86
C PHE A 33 4.76 -7.30 -2.38
N SER A 34 4.03 -8.14 -3.07
CA SER A 34 4.13 -8.23 -4.54
C SER A 34 3.63 -6.97 -5.24
N ALA A 35 2.85 -6.13 -4.53
CA ALA A 35 2.33 -4.88 -5.08
C ALA A 35 3.30 -3.71 -4.88
N ILE A 36 4.38 -3.91 -4.15
CA ILE A 36 5.35 -2.86 -3.86
C ILE A 36 6.37 -2.78 -5.01
N GLN A 37 6.50 -1.59 -5.59
CA GLN A 37 7.46 -1.35 -6.65
C GLN A 37 8.76 -0.85 -6.02
N SER A 38 9.70 -1.76 -5.85
CA SER A 38 10.99 -1.44 -5.24
C SER A 38 12.07 -2.32 -5.86
N SER A 39 13.25 -1.76 -6.03
CA SER A 39 14.39 -2.51 -6.56
C SER A 39 15.14 -3.29 -5.47
N GLY A 40 14.77 -3.07 -4.21
CA GLY A 40 15.40 -3.74 -3.08
C GLY A 40 14.38 -4.48 -2.22
N TYR A 41 14.43 -4.26 -0.93
CA TYR A 41 13.48 -4.87 -0.01
C TYR A 41 12.06 -4.43 -0.30
N LYS A 42 11.18 -5.40 -0.50
CA LYS A 42 9.76 -5.12 -0.70
C LYS A 42 9.07 -5.08 0.66
N THR A 43 9.34 -4.02 1.40
CA THR A 43 8.79 -3.82 2.72
C THR A 43 8.42 -2.35 2.91
N LEU A 44 7.51 -2.11 3.83
CA LEU A 44 7.05 -0.77 4.16
C LEU A 44 7.21 -0.54 5.64
N LYS A 45 7.38 0.73 6.03
CA LYS A 45 7.48 1.11 7.44
C LYS A 45 6.23 1.89 7.85
N GLU A 46 5.82 1.71 9.10
CA GLU A 46 4.68 2.43 9.65
C GLU A 46 4.85 3.94 9.50
N GLY A 47 3.81 4.59 9.01
CA GLY A 47 3.81 6.04 8.81
C GLY A 47 4.48 6.52 7.54
N GLN A 48 5.03 5.62 6.74
CA GLN A 48 5.73 5.98 5.51
C GLN A 48 4.75 6.46 4.45
N LYS A 49 5.11 7.52 3.74
CA LYS A 49 4.28 8.07 2.66
C LYS A 49 4.45 7.23 1.41
N VAL A 50 3.34 6.85 0.80
CA VAL A 50 3.35 6.02 -0.41
C VAL A 50 2.37 6.55 -1.44
N GLU A 51 2.62 6.21 -2.69
CA GLU A 51 1.75 6.46 -3.83
C GLU A 51 1.31 5.10 -4.36
N PHE A 52 0.06 4.99 -4.74
CA PHE A 52 -0.48 3.70 -5.16
C PHE A 52 -1.71 3.87 -6.04
N GLU A 53 -2.17 2.76 -6.59
CA GLU A 53 -3.43 2.68 -7.32
C GLU A 53 -4.35 1.71 -6.58
N ILE A 54 -5.65 1.84 -6.80
CA ILE A 54 -6.64 0.97 -6.17
C ILE A 54 -7.14 -0.04 -7.18
N GLU A 55 -7.12 -1.31 -6.79
CA GLU A 55 -7.72 -2.39 -7.59
C GLU A 55 -8.88 -2.97 -6.81
N GLN A 56 -10.04 -3.03 -7.43
CA GLN A 56 -11.22 -3.63 -6.82
C GLN A 56 -11.18 -5.13 -6.99
N THR A 57 -11.39 -5.86 -5.90
CA THR A 57 -11.41 -7.32 -5.92
C THR A 57 -12.67 -7.83 -5.24
N ASP A 58 -12.94 -9.13 -5.37
CA ASP A 58 -14.09 -9.77 -4.71
C ASP A 58 -14.05 -9.62 -3.20
N LYS A 59 -12.85 -9.44 -2.64
CA LYS A 59 -12.66 -9.30 -1.19
C LYS A 59 -12.56 -7.84 -0.74
N GLY A 60 -12.75 -6.91 -1.66
CA GLY A 60 -12.64 -5.48 -1.38
C GLY A 60 -11.53 -4.84 -2.16
N ASP A 61 -11.25 -3.58 -1.86
CA ASP A 61 -10.22 -2.82 -2.55
C ASP A 61 -8.84 -3.12 -1.98
N LYS A 62 -7.83 -3.15 -2.85
CA LYS A 62 -6.44 -3.31 -2.43
C LYS A 62 -5.56 -2.30 -3.15
N ALA A 63 -4.43 -1.96 -2.52
CA ALA A 63 -3.44 -1.08 -3.12
C ALA A 63 -2.53 -1.89 -4.03
N VAL A 64 -2.27 -1.37 -5.23
CA VAL A 64 -1.37 -1.99 -6.20
C VAL A 64 -0.41 -0.94 -6.72
N ASN A 65 0.69 -1.39 -7.32
CA ASN A 65 1.72 -0.49 -7.86
C ASN A 65 2.17 0.53 -6.81
N VAL A 66 2.41 0.05 -5.60
CA VAL A 66 2.77 0.89 -4.46
C VAL A 66 4.20 1.36 -4.58
N LYS A 67 4.42 2.65 -4.42
CA LYS A 67 5.74 3.25 -4.50
C LYS A 67 5.95 4.19 -3.31
N VAL A 68 7.07 4.06 -2.64
CA VAL A 68 7.44 4.94 -1.54
C VAL A 68 7.87 6.27 -2.12
N ILE A 69 7.30 7.37 -1.60
CA ILE A 69 7.59 8.72 -2.09
C ILE A 69 8.20 9.61 -1.01
N GLU A 70 8.51 9.02 0.13
CA GLU A 70 9.15 9.78 1.22
C GLU A 70 10.18 8.93 1.92
#